data_e2ed5ff5fd7b3b2d24826947eb2f4657
#
_entry.id   e2ed5ff5fd7b3b2d24826947eb2f4657
#
_cell.length_a   1.000
_cell.length_b   1.000
_cell.length_c   1.000
_cell.angle_alpha   90.00
_cell.angle_beta   90.00
_cell.angle_gamma   90.00
#
_symmetry.space_group_name_H-M   'P 1'
#
loop_
_entity.id
_entity.type
_entity.pdbx_description
1 polymer ?
#
loop_
_entity_poly.entity_id
_entity_poly.type
_entity_poly.pdbx_seq_one_letter_code
_entity_poly.pdbx_strand_id
1 'polypeptide(L)'
;MPTHRVRTRPPRTPLDAPPIVHDRDTLGAYLEDAAHYPGGHADAVAFPKTEGEVSALLRGCPRVLPIGAQSSVTGGATPMGEVVLSTARMNDIPAIAGDRVRVQPGVAISSLQETLARTGRYYPPFPTYTGAFAGGVVATNASGAGTFKYGSTRGWVEALTVVLAQGDVLDLARGEVRAHPDGFFEIEYAGSKDPAYEGPVVRVPVPTYRMPDVAKRSAGYFAEPEMDLIDLFIGSEGTLGVITEITLRVLPRIPAVALALVCVRSEPKAVALVDALRRAAQQTWSDRDPRGLDLAAIENMDGRCLEMLREDGVDRKHDVTFADGTAMALLMQVELVPETTSERAYEEIGNALSPGAPDTPLVRLCKLLDEHGVLDATELALPGDAKRCQQLLDVREAVPSGVNQRVGEAKRLTGQEIEKTAADMVVPFERFGEMLEIYHEGYRRRGLDHAIWGHISDGNVHPNVIPRTIDDVKKGKDAILEFGREVAKRHGCPLAEHGVGRSLVKQALLKQLYGEGGLRQMRAVKRSLDPDGKLAPGVLFGENEHGTDTERTRNGHGNDHGITTE
;
A
#
# COMPACT_ATOMS: atom_id res chain seq x y z
N MET A 1 -15.20 -27.97 -7.36
CA MET A 1 -13.78 -27.63 -7.63
C MET A 1 -13.75 -26.19 -8.12
N PRO A 2 -12.74 -25.39 -7.82
CA PRO A 2 -12.61 -24.05 -8.39
C PRO A 2 -12.61 -24.13 -9.92
N THR A 3 -13.23 -23.15 -10.57
CA THR A 3 -13.23 -23.02 -12.03
C THR A 3 -12.16 -22.01 -12.45
N HIS A 4 -11.66 -22.10 -13.68
CA HIS A 4 -10.82 -21.06 -14.30
C HIS A 4 -11.64 -20.07 -15.14
N ARG A 5 -12.96 -20.27 -15.22
CA ARG A 5 -13.89 -19.49 -16.02
C ARG A 5 -14.92 -18.81 -15.14
N VAL A 6 -15.18 -17.54 -15.43
CA VAL A 6 -16.21 -16.72 -14.77
C VAL A 6 -17.02 -15.97 -15.83
N ARG A 7 -18.28 -15.70 -15.53
CA ARG A 7 -19.18 -14.93 -16.39
C ARG A 7 -19.42 -13.56 -15.77
N THR A 8 -19.36 -12.50 -16.59
CA THR A 8 -19.83 -11.18 -16.19
C THR A 8 -21.36 -11.16 -16.13
N ARG A 9 -21.90 -10.16 -15.45
CA ARG A 9 -23.33 -9.85 -15.44
C ARG A 9 -23.57 -8.38 -15.78
N PRO A 10 -24.80 -8.00 -16.16
CA PRO A 10 -25.19 -6.59 -16.20
C PRO A 10 -25.23 -6.01 -14.78
N PRO A 11 -25.15 -4.67 -14.62
CA PRO A 11 -25.36 -4.02 -13.34
C PRO A 11 -26.70 -4.38 -12.70
N ARG A 12 -26.71 -4.48 -11.37
CA ARG A 12 -27.96 -4.72 -10.57
C ARG A 12 -28.80 -3.47 -10.40
N THR A 13 -28.20 -2.30 -10.60
CA THR A 13 -28.88 -1.00 -10.52
C THR A 13 -29.05 -0.40 -11.92
N PRO A 14 -30.00 0.55 -12.13
CA PRO A 14 -30.21 1.19 -13.41
C PRO A 14 -28.93 1.84 -13.96
N LEU A 15 -28.82 1.89 -15.30
CA LEU A 15 -27.73 2.55 -16.04
C LEU A 15 -27.98 4.07 -16.14
N ASP A 16 -28.13 4.73 -15.01
CA ASP A 16 -28.34 6.17 -14.94
C ASP A 16 -26.98 6.88 -15.02
N ALA A 17 -26.95 8.06 -15.64
CA ALA A 17 -25.74 8.87 -15.65
C ALA A 17 -25.47 9.39 -14.23
N PRO A 18 -24.25 9.26 -13.70
CA PRO A 18 -23.90 9.84 -12.42
C PRO A 18 -23.87 11.38 -12.51
N PRO A 19 -24.01 12.10 -11.38
CA PRO A 19 -23.75 13.52 -11.34
C PRO A 19 -22.31 13.81 -11.79
N ILE A 20 -22.18 14.66 -12.81
CA ILE A 20 -20.88 15.12 -13.34
C ILE A 20 -20.77 16.62 -13.06
N VAL A 21 -19.61 17.03 -12.54
CA VAL A 21 -19.32 18.41 -12.18
C VAL A 21 -18.13 18.91 -13.01
N HIS A 22 -18.28 20.15 -13.55
CA HIS A 22 -17.29 20.79 -14.40
C HIS A 22 -16.78 22.11 -13.79
N ASP A 23 -17.30 22.52 -12.62
CA ASP A 23 -16.87 23.77 -12.02
C ASP A 23 -15.44 23.66 -11.45
N ARG A 24 -14.70 24.78 -11.58
CA ARG A 24 -13.26 24.82 -11.26
C ARG A 24 -12.97 24.64 -9.76
N ASP A 25 -13.85 25.07 -8.89
CA ASP A 25 -13.63 25.02 -7.45
C ASP A 25 -13.72 23.55 -6.97
N THR A 26 -14.72 22.82 -7.44
CA THR A 26 -14.83 21.39 -7.18
C THR A 26 -13.67 20.62 -7.81
N LEU A 27 -13.35 20.87 -9.09
CA LEU A 27 -12.26 20.21 -9.79
C LEU A 27 -10.93 20.42 -9.09
N GLY A 28 -10.66 21.62 -8.56
CA GLY A 28 -9.41 21.96 -7.89
C GLY A 28 -9.04 21.00 -6.76
N ALA A 29 -10.04 20.47 -6.05
CA ALA A 29 -9.84 19.49 -4.98
C ALA A 29 -9.41 18.09 -5.48
N TYR A 30 -9.50 17.82 -6.79
CA TYR A 30 -9.23 16.51 -7.39
C TYR A 30 -8.00 16.49 -8.30
N LEU A 31 -7.27 17.60 -8.42
CA LEU A 31 -6.15 17.72 -9.36
C LEU A 31 -4.81 17.24 -8.80
N GLU A 32 -4.72 16.98 -7.51
CA GLU A 32 -3.49 16.51 -6.85
C GLU A 32 -3.79 15.35 -5.90
N ASP A 33 -2.87 14.42 -5.78
CA ASP A 33 -2.84 13.45 -4.69
C ASP A 33 -1.92 13.91 -3.55
N ALA A 34 -1.76 13.09 -2.50
CA ALA A 34 -0.91 13.44 -1.36
C ALA A 34 0.60 13.54 -1.69
N ALA A 35 1.02 13.15 -2.90
CA ALA A 35 2.38 13.37 -3.38
C ALA A 35 2.56 14.77 -4.01
N HIS A 36 1.49 15.53 -4.21
CA HIS A 36 1.50 16.77 -5.00
C HIS A 36 2.12 16.55 -6.39
N TYR A 37 1.72 15.42 -7.05
CA TYR A 37 2.25 15.06 -8.35
C TYR A 37 1.89 16.17 -9.37
N PRO A 38 2.90 16.71 -10.10
CA PRO A 38 2.70 17.93 -10.88
C PRO A 38 1.89 17.70 -12.15
N GLY A 39 1.24 18.76 -12.63
CA GLY A 39 0.57 18.82 -13.94
C GLY A 39 -0.84 18.24 -13.95
N GLY A 40 -1.43 17.97 -12.79
CA GLY A 40 -2.79 17.45 -12.68
C GLY A 40 -3.82 18.38 -13.34
N HIS A 41 -4.66 17.80 -14.21
CA HIS A 41 -5.76 18.50 -14.87
C HIS A 41 -6.87 17.51 -15.24
N ALA A 42 -8.11 18.00 -15.20
CA ALA A 42 -9.31 17.25 -15.59
C ALA A 42 -10.38 18.22 -16.03
N ASP A 43 -11.26 17.77 -16.94
CA ASP A 43 -12.41 18.55 -17.40
C ASP A 43 -13.69 18.26 -16.59
N ALA A 44 -13.73 17.13 -15.89
CA ALA A 44 -14.90 16.69 -15.15
C ALA A 44 -14.55 15.75 -14.00
N VAL A 45 -15.38 15.83 -12.95
CA VAL A 45 -15.43 14.82 -11.89
C VAL A 45 -16.84 14.24 -11.77
N ALA A 46 -16.94 12.91 -11.77
CA ALA A 46 -18.19 12.18 -11.60
C ALA A 46 -18.28 11.58 -10.20
N PHE A 47 -19.48 11.59 -9.62
CA PHE A 47 -19.76 11.09 -8.28
C PHE A 47 -20.81 9.97 -8.29
N PRO A 48 -20.52 8.79 -8.82
CA PRO A 48 -21.44 7.68 -8.80
C PRO A 48 -21.77 7.23 -7.37
N LYS A 49 -23.02 6.77 -7.19
CA LYS A 49 -23.51 6.16 -5.94
C LYS A 49 -23.79 4.67 -6.10
N THR A 50 -23.94 4.22 -7.34
CA THR A 50 -24.37 2.87 -7.64
C THR A 50 -23.47 2.21 -8.68
N GLU A 51 -23.50 0.89 -8.72
CA GLU A 51 -22.83 0.06 -9.72
C GLU A 51 -23.24 0.42 -11.16
N GLY A 52 -24.56 0.69 -11.36
CA GLY A 52 -25.08 1.07 -12.67
C GLY A 52 -24.58 2.42 -13.14
N GLU A 53 -24.46 3.41 -12.24
CA GLU A 53 -23.88 4.72 -12.56
C GLU A 53 -22.40 4.61 -12.94
N VAL A 54 -21.63 3.74 -12.26
CA VAL A 54 -20.23 3.44 -12.63
C VAL A 54 -20.18 2.81 -14.02
N SER A 55 -21.03 1.82 -14.30
CA SER A 55 -21.14 1.15 -15.59
C SER A 55 -21.50 2.13 -16.72
N ALA A 56 -22.48 3.02 -16.49
CA ALA A 56 -22.89 4.04 -17.46
C ALA A 56 -21.74 5.01 -17.78
N LEU A 57 -21.01 5.46 -16.75
CA LEU A 57 -19.83 6.32 -16.93
C LEU A 57 -18.75 5.64 -17.77
N LEU A 58 -18.40 4.38 -17.45
CA LEU A 58 -17.38 3.64 -18.19
C LEU A 58 -17.77 3.36 -19.64
N ARG A 59 -19.06 3.19 -19.94
CA ARG A 59 -19.55 3.06 -21.31
C ARG A 59 -19.49 4.36 -22.09
N GLY A 60 -19.71 5.50 -21.41
CA GLY A 60 -19.80 6.82 -22.02
C GLY A 60 -18.48 7.58 -22.16
N CYS A 61 -17.47 7.27 -21.33
CA CYS A 61 -16.22 8.03 -21.28
C CYS A 61 -15.05 7.24 -21.88
N PRO A 62 -14.22 7.89 -22.71
CA PRO A 62 -13.05 7.24 -23.33
C PRO A 62 -11.88 7.04 -22.37
N ARG A 63 -11.73 7.92 -21.37
CA ARG A 63 -10.64 7.88 -20.36
C ARG A 63 -11.20 8.21 -18.98
N VAL A 64 -10.95 7.34 -18.01
CA VAL A 64 -11.46 7.46 -16.64
C VAL A 64 -10.36 7.16 -15.64
N LEU A 65 -10.21 8.03 -14.64
CA LEU A 65 -9.35 7.80 -13.48
C LEU A 65 -10.22 7.52 -12.27
N PRO A 66 -10.32 6.25 -11.78
CA PRO A 66 -10.96 5.95 -10.52
C PRO A 66 -10.11 6.46 -9.36
N ILE A 67 -10.73 7.20 -8.44
CA ILE A 67 -10.05 7.69 -7.24
C ILE A 67 -10.85 7.40 -5.97
N GLY A 68 -10.12 7.21 -4.87
CA GLY A 68 -10.66 7.15 -3.51
C GLY A 68 -10.46 8.49 -2.78
N ALA A 69 -9.77 8.44 -1.63
CA ALA A 69 -9.47 9.61 -0.79
C ALA A 69 -8.27 10.45 -1.26
N GLN A 70 -7.71 10.20 -2.42
CA GLN A 70 -6.50 10.85 -2.98
C GLN A 70 -5.27 10.84 -2.03
N SER A 71 -5.22 9.88 -1.11
CA SER A 71 -4.11 9.67 -0.20
C SER A 71 -2.89 8.98 -0.83
N SER A 72 -2.91 8.72 -2.14
CA SER A 72 -1.78 8.17 -2.88
C SER A 72 -0.56 9.09 -2.80
N VAL A 73 0.62 8.50 -2.70
CA VAL A 73 1.91 9.21 -2.70
C VAL A 73 2.74 8.89 -3.95
N THR A 74 2.06 8.53 -5.05
CA THR A 74 2.71 8.07 -6.29
C THR A 74 2.23 8.75 -7.57
N GLY A 75 1.34 9.74 -7.44
CA GLY A 75 0.66 10.36 -8.59
C GLY A 75 -0.46 9.50 -9.19
N GLY A 76 -0.75 8.34 -8.58
CA GLY A 76 -1.77 7.41 -9.07
C GLY A 76 -3.21 7.96 -9.02
N ALA A 77 -3.47 8.94 -8.15
CA ALA A 77 -4.75 9.61 -8.03
C ALA A 77 -4.76 11.05 -8.56
N THR A 78 -3.74 11.43 -9.33
CA THR A 78 -3.64 12.74 -10.02
C THR A 78 -4.10 12.58 -11.47
N PRO A 79 -5.16 13.26 -11.93
CA PRO A 79 -5.65 13.15 -13.30
C PRO A 79 -4.75 13.87 -14.29
N MET A 80 -4.66 13.33 -15.51
CA MET A 80 -3.92 13.90 -16.65
C MET A 80 -4.85 14.01 -17.87
N GLY A 81 -6.05 14.58 -17.68
CA GLY A 81 -7.06 14.78 -18.73
C GLY A 81 -8.15 13.70 -18.76
N GLU A 82 -8.16 12.77 -17.82
CA GLU A 82 -9.25 11.80 -17.66
C GLU A 82 -10.47 12.44 -16.98
N VAL A 83 -11.66 11.86 -17.20
CA VAL A 83 -12.78 12.08 -16.30
C VAL A 83 -12.46 11.40 -14.96
N VAL A 84 -12.47 12.18 -13.90
CA VAL A 84 -12.27 11.65 -12.54
C VAL A 84 -13.53 10.94 -12.09
N LEU A 85 -13.42 9.67 -11.67
CA LEU A 85 -14.48 8.91 -11.02
C LEU A 85 -14.19 8.85 -9.53
N SER A 86 -14.89 9.67 -8.75
CA SER A 86 -14.75 9.68 -7.29
C SER A 86 -15.69 8.69 -6.63
N THR A 87 -15.15 7.76 -5.86
CA THR A 87 -15.93 6.77 -5.10
C THR A 87 -16.53 7.33 -3.80
N ALA A 88 -16.31 8.60 -3.48
CA ALA A 88 -16.70 9.22 -2.21
C ALA A 88 -18.18 9.10 -1.85
N ARG A 89 -19.07 8.95 -2.84
CA ARG A 89 -20.52 8.77 -2.63
C ARG A 89 -20.97 7.31 -2.53
N MET A 90 -20.07 6.37 -2.71
CA MET A 90 -20.30 4.92 -2.50
C MET A 90 -19.75 4.55 -1.11
N ASN A 91 -20.42 4.98 -0.06
CA ASN A 91 -19.88 4.95 1.32
C ASN A 91 -20.74 4.22 2.34
N ASP A 92 -21.58 3.29 1.90
CA ASP A 92 -22.41 2.47 2.76
C ASP A 92 -21.65 1.24 3.30
N ILE A 93 -22.06 0.79 4.50
CA ILE A 93 -21.67 -0.48 5.12
C ILE A 93 -22.94 -1.35 5.21
N PRO A 94 -23.29 -2.08 4.13
CA PRO A 94 -24.60 -2.74 4.04
C PRO A 94 -24.76 -3.95 4.95
N ALA A 95 -23.68 -4.61 5.38
CA ALA A 95 -23.79 -5.78 6.24
C ALA A 95 -22.54 -6.04 7.07
N ILE A 96 -22.75 -6.47 8.34
CA ILE A 96 -21.74 -7.08 9.20
C ILE A 96 -22.33 -8.43 9.64
N ALA A 97 -21.68 -9.53 9.26
CA ALA A 97 -22.17 -10.87 9.58
C ALA A 97 -21.00 -11.82 9.89
N GLY A 98 -21.04 -12.46 11.06
CA GLY A 98 -19.99 -13.35 11.50
C GLY A 98 -18.62 -12.66 11.57
N ASP A 99 -17.67 -13.17 10.84
CA ASP A 99 -16.28 -12.67 10.69
C ASP A 99 -16.09 -11.82 9.43
N ARG A 100 -17.16 -11.29 8.83
CA ARG A 100 -17.13 -10.54 7.57
C ARG A 100 -17.90 -9.24 7.66
N VAL A 101 -17.39 -8.23 6.95
CA VAL A 101 -18.09 -6.97 6.71
C VAL A 101 -18.13 -6.70 5.22
N ARG A 102 -19.29 -6.27 4.73
CA ARG A 102 -19.47 -5.80 3.36
C ARG A 102 -19.50 -4.28 3.35
N VAL A 103 -18.68 -3.68 2.50
CA VAL A 103 -18.50 -2.22 2.43
C VAL A 103 -18.44 -1.75 0.99
N GLN A 104 -18.87 -0.53 0.75
CA GLN A 104 -18.66 0.17 -0.51
C GLN A 104 -17.26 0.83 -0.54
N PRO A 105 -16.70 1.10 -1.74
CA PRO A 105 -15.32 1.53 -1.90
C PRO A 105 -14.99 2.90 -1.30
N GLY A 106 -15.96 3.79 -1.12
CA GLY A 106 -15.81 5.13 -0.53
C GLY A 106 -15.91 5.18 0.99
N VAL A 107 -16.04 4.04 1.66
CA VAL A 107 -16.01 3.97 3.13
C VAL A 107 -14.60 4.27 3.62
N ALA A 108 -14.44 5.30 4.46
CA ALA A 108 -13.17 5.58 5.13
C ALA A 108 -12.84 4.47 6.15
N ILE A 109 -11.57 4.10 6.24
CA ILE A 109 -11.13 3.06 7.20
C ILE A 109 -11.45 3.45 8.64
N SER A 110 -11.32 4.74 9.02
CA SER A 110 -11.75 5.23 10.34
C SER A 110 -13.21 4.93 10.62
N SER A 111 -14.11 5.26 9.67
CA SER A 111 -15.56 4.99 9.80
C SER A 111 -15.87 3.50 9.84
N LEU A 112 -15.12 2.68 9.09
CA LEU A 112 -15.21 1.23 9.17
C LEU A 112 -14.85 0.73 10.57
N GLN A 113 -13.71 1.16 11.12
CA GLN A 113 -13.25 0.76 12.46
C GLN A 113 -14.23 1.17 13.55
N GLU A 114 -14.75 2.41 13.51
CA GLU A 114 -15.77 2.89 14.45
C GLU A 114 -17.04 2.03 14.40
N THR A 115 -17.48 1.67 13.19
CA THR A 115 -18.68 0.84 13.00
C THR A 115 -18.45 -0.59 13.50
N LEU A 116 -17.29 -1.17 13.23
CA LEU A 116 -16.91 -2.50 13.71
C LEU A 116 -16.77 -2.54 15.24
N ALA A 117 -16.17 -1.50 15.84
CA ALA A 117 -15.96 -1.42 17.28
C ALA A 117 -17.27 -1.50 18.06
N ARG A 118 -18.37 -0.93 17.55
CA ARG A 118 -19.73 -1.04 18.17
C ARG A 118 -20.24 -2.48 18.24
N THR A 119 -19.66 -3.38 17.45
CA THR A 119 -19.98 -4.81 17.43
C THR A 119 -18.90 -5.69 18.06
N GLY A 120 -17.90 -5.06 18.70
CA GLY A 120 -16.74 -5.75 19.29
C GLY A 120 -15.79 -6.37 18.27
N ARG A 121 -15.76 -5.84 17.04
CA ARG A 121 -14.93 -6.32 15.94
C ARG A 121 -13.94 -5.25 15.49
N TYR A 122 -12.93 -5.66 14.72
CA TYR A 122 -11.98 -4.74 14.08
C TYR A 122 -11.40 -5.34 12.80
N TYR A 123 -10.93 -4.45 11.92
CA TYR A 123 -10.20 -4.78 10.70
C TYR A 123 -8.70 -4.49 10.92
N PRO A 124 -7.83 -5.51 11.05
CA PRO A 124 -6.46 -5.29 11.50
C PRO A 124 -5.49 -4.72 10.46
N PRO A 125 -5.52 -5.09 9.15
CA PRO A 125 -4.53 -4.58 8.20
C PRO A 125 -4.98 -3.26 7.58
N PHE A 126 -4.73 -2.15 8.25
CA PHE A 126 -5.06 -0.83 7.72
C PHE A 126 -3.82 0.05 7.58
N PRO A 127 -3.83 0.98 6.60
CA PRO A 127 -2.74 1.93 6.44
C PRO A 127 -2.67 2.92 7.60
N THR A 128 -1.52 3.54 7.81
CA THR A 128 -1.32 4.58 8.82
C THR A 128 -2.33 5.72 8.66
N TYR A 129 -2.63 6.13 7.42
CA TYR A 129 -3.66 7.13 7.15
C TYR A 129 -5.06 6.51 7.13
N THR A 130 -5.78 6.63 8.22
CA THR A 130 -7.12 6.02 8.41
C THR A 130 -8.25 6.73 7.65
N GLY A 131 -8.01 7.91 7.06
CA GLY A 131 -8.91 8.57 6.11
C GLY A 131 -8.94 7.94 4.72
N ALA A 132 -8.07 6.97 4.42
CA ALA A 132 -8.07 6.22 3.17
C ALA A 132 -9.40 5.48 2.99
N PHE A 133 -9.88 5.42 1.73
CA PHE A 133 -11.12 4.71 1.40
C PHE A 133 -10.86 3.23 1.12
N ALA A 134 -11.79 2.37 1.52
CA ALA A 134 -11.69 0.91 1.38
C ALA A 134 -11.34 0.45 -0.05
N GLY A 135 -11.94 1.09 -1.08
CA GLY A 135 -11.61 0.80 -2.49
C GLY A 135 -10.16 1.11 -2.84
N GLY A 136 -9.63 2.24 -2.37
CA GLY A 136 -8.23 2.60 -2.55
C GLY A 136 -7.28 1.66 -1.81
N VAL A 137 -7.63 1.29 -0.57
CA VAL A 137 -6.88 0.33 0.25
C VAL A 137 -6.75 -1.03 -0.44
N VAL A 138 -7.83 -1.53 -1.05
CA VAL A 138 -7.81 -2.77 -1.84
C VAL A 138 -7.06 -2.58 -3.15
N ALA A 139 -7.34 -1.49 -3.89
CA ALA A 139 -6.72 -1.24 -5.20
C ALA A 139 -5.20 -1.05 -5.15
N THR A 140 -4.64 -0.64 -4.00
CA THR A 140 -3.19 -0.53 -3.79
C THR A 140 -2.61 -1.69 -3.00
N ASN A 141 -3.44 -2.66 -2.57
CA ASN A 141 -3.04 -3.70 -1.61
C ASN A 141 -2.34 -3.07 -0.40
N ALA A 142 -2.97 -2.06 0.18
CA ALA A 142 -2.36 -1.24 1.22
C ALA A 142 -1.87 -2.07 2.40
N SER A 143 -0.78 -1.63 2.97
CA SER A 143 -0.09 -2.22 4.10
C SER A 143 0.21 -1.11 5.12
N GLY A 144 0.68 -1.48 6.29
CA GLY A 144 1.06 -0.56 7.36
C GLY A 144 1.88 -1.28 8.43
N ALA A 145 2.00 -0.67 9.60
CA ALA A 145 2.77 -1.21 10.71
C ALA A 145 2.35 -2.64 11.13
N GLY A 146 1.03 -2.89 11.16
CA GLY A 146 0.48 -4.19 11.54
C GLY A 146 0.67 -5.31 10.52
N THR A 147 1.31 -5.05 9.37
CA THR A 147 1.58 -6.07 8.35
C THR A 147 2.45 -7.20 8.88
N PHE A 148 3.32 -6.91 9.83
CA PHE A 148 4.16 -7.93 10.46
C PHE A 148 3.34 -9.08 11.07
N LYS A 149 2.25 -8.77 11.75
CA LYS A 149 1.36 -9.77 12.36
C LYS A 149 0.25 -10.21 11.42
N TYR A 150 -0.37 -9.27 10.72
CA TYR A 150 -1.64 -9.49 10.03
C TYR A 150 -1.52 -9.66 8.52
N GLY A 151 -0.34 -9.41 7.95
CA GLY A 151 -0.17 -9.39 6.50
C GLY A 151 -0.78 -8.13 5.86
N SER A 152 -0.76 -8.09 4.52
CA SER A 152 -1.35 -7.00 3.74
C SER A 152 -2.86 -7.20 3.53
N THR A 153 -3.53 -6.17 3.03
CA THR A 153 -4.97 -6.15 2.68
C THR A 153 -5.42 -7.36 1.87
N ARG A 154 -4.59 -7.87 0.93
CA ARG A 154 -4.89 -9.03 0.07
C ARG A 154 -5.44 -10.23 0.83
N GLY A 155 -4.80 -10.60 1.94
CA GLY A 155 -5.20 -11.76 2.75
C GLY A 155 -6.55 -11.58 3.47
N TRP A 156 -7.13 -10.39 3.45
CA TRP A 156 -8.35 -10.03 4.17
C TRP A 156 -9.55 -9.79 3.25
N VAL A 157 -9.32 -9.73 1.94
CA VAL A 157 -10.39 -9.57 0.95
C VAL A 157 -11.00 -10.93 0.64
N GLU A 158 -12.27 -11.09 0.96
CA GLU A 158 -13.05 -12.32 0.76
C GLU A 158 -13.88 -12.28 -0.52
N ALA A 159 -14.37 -11.09 -0.93
CA ALA A 159 -15.08 -10.92 -2.18
C ALA A 159 -14.95 -9.49 -2.72
N LEU A 160 -15.06 -9.35 -4.04
CA LEU A 160 -15.11 -8.08 -4.76
C LEU A 160 -16.21 -8.08 -5.79
N THR A 161 -16.89 -6.93 -5.94
CA THR A 161 -17.66 -6.61 -7.14
C THR A 161 -16.88 -5.55 -7.92
N VAL A 162 -16.58 -5.83 -9.18
CA VAL A 162 -15.76 -4.99 -10.05
C VAL A 162 -16.49 -4.69 -11.35
N VAL A 163 -16.57 -3.41 -11.72
CA VAL A 163 -17.05 -2.98 -13.04
C VAL A 163 -15.86 -2.87 -13.98
N LEU A 164 -15.89 -3.66 -15.06
CA LEU A 164 -14.84 -3.69 -16.08
C LEU A 164 -14.94 -2.48 -17.04
N ALA A 165 -13.89 -2.25 -17.83
CA ALA A 165 -13.80 -1.10 -18.75
C ALA A 165 -14.99 -0.97 -19.71
N GLN A 166 -15.62 -2.09 -20.10
CA GLN A 166 -16.80 -2.14 -20.98
C GLN A 166 -18.12 -1.92 -20.24
N GLY A 167 -18.08 -1.79 -18.89
CA GLY A 167 -19.24 -1.57 -18.04
C GLY A 167 -19.99 -2.85 -17.64
N ASP A 168 -19.42 -4.03 -17.92
CA ASP A 168 -19.90 -5.30 -17.38
C ASP A 168 -19.34 -5.55 -15.99
N VAL A 169 -20.04 -6.35 -15.19
CA VAL A 169 -19.73 -6.53 -13.77
C VAL A 169 -19.23 -7.94 -13.50
N LEU A 170 -18.13 -8.04 -12.76
CA LEU A 170 -17.65 -9.29 -12.17
C LEU A 170 -17.95 -9.32 -10.69
N ASP A 171 -18.59 -10.41 -10.23
CA ASP A 171 -18.63 -10.79 -8.83
C ASP A 171 -17.58 -11.88 -8.60
N LEU A 172 -16.66 -11.65 -7.68
CA LEU A 172 -15.54 -12.54 -7.39
C LEU A 172 -15.53 -12.88 -5.90
N ALA A 173 -15.58 -14.16 -5.56
CA ALA A 173 -15.36 -14.61 -4.20
C ALA A 173 -14.06 -15.43 -4.13
N ARG A 174 -13.33 -15.27 -3.04
CA ARG A 174 -12.05 -15.93 -2.85
C ARG A 174 -12.18 -17.45 -2.90
N GLY A 175 -11.35 -18.08 -3.71
CA GLY A 175 -11.31 -19.53 -3.90
C GLY A 175 -12.26 -20.07 -4.97
N GLU A 176 -13.12 -19.23 -5.59
CA GLU A 176 -14.04 -19.66 -6.62
C GLU A 176 -13.42 -19.77 -8.02
N VAL A 177 -12.57 -18.81 -8.38
CA VAL A 177 -12.00 -18.72 -9.74
C VAL A 177 -10.49 -18.76 -9.68
N ARG A 178 -9.90 -19.91 -9.94
CA ARG A 178 -8.44 -20.11 -9.97
C ARG A 178 -7.91 -20.21 -11.39
N ALA A 179 -6.69 -19.76 -11.58
CA ALA A 179 -6.03 -19.84 -12.89
C ALA A 179 -5.96 -21.29 -13.39
N HIS A 180 -6.17 -21.46 -14.70
CA HIS A 180 -5.89 -22.73 -15.38
C HIS A 180 -4.41 -23.11 -15.20
N PRO A 181 -4.03 -24.39 -15.11
CA PRO A 181 -2.63 -24.81 -15.01
C PRO A 181 -1.73 -24.26 -16.14
N ASP A 182 -2.30 -24.01 -17.32
CA ASP A 182 -1.59 -23.36 -18.44
C ASP A 182 -1.43 -21.84 -18.28
N GLY A 183 -1.80 -21.25 -17.13
CA GLY A 183 -1.55 -19.87 -16.79
C GLY A 183 -2.50 -18.85 -17.42
N PHE A 184 -3.80 -19.08 -17.35
CA PHE A 184 -4.81 -18.10 -17.78
C PHE A 184 -6.13 -18.23 -17.01
N PHE A 185 -6.96 -17.17 -17.10
CA PHE A 185 -8.37 -17.17 -16.74
C PHE A 185 -9.21 -16.99 -18.01
N GLU A 186 -10.46 -17.44 -17.99
CA GLU A 186 -11.46 -17.14 -19.01
C GLU A 186 -12.59 -16.29 -18.43
N ILE A 187 -12.80 -15.12 -19.03
CA ILE A 187 -13.92 -14.24 -18.68
C ILE A 187 -14.91 -14.23 -19.83
N GLU A 188 -16.11 -14.72 -19.58
CA GLU A 188 -17.24 -14.72 -20.51
C GLU A 188 -18.06 -13.45 -20.30
N TYR A 189 -18.10 -12.57 -21.31
CA TYR A 189 -18.88 -11.35 -21.24
C TYR A 189 -20.36 -11.63 -21.51
N ALA A 190 -21.25 -11.07 -20.67
CA ALA A 190 -22.68 -11.19 -20.84
C ALA A 190 -23.15 -10.27 -21.98
N GLY A 191 -22.87 -10.64 -23.21
CA GLY A 191 -23.02 -9.76 -24.39
C GLY A 191 -24.45 -9.46 -24.85
N SER A 192 -25.52 -9.99 -24.24
CA SER A 192 -26.91 -9.74 -24.64
C SER A 192 -27.89 -10.06 -23.51
N LYS A 193 -29.08 -9.42 -23.55
CA LYS A 193 -30.23 -9.81 -22.71
C LYS A 193 -30.81 -11.18 -23.13
N ASP A 194 -30.36 -11.73 -24.25
CA ASP A 194 -30.76 -13.04 -24.76
C ASP A 194 -29.93 -14.12 -24.05
N PRO A 195 -30.55 -15.02 -23.26
CA PRO A 195 -29.86 -16.13 -22.60
C PRO A 195 -29.19 -17.13 -23.56
N ALA A 196 -29.59 -17.14 -24.83
CA ALA A 196 -29.02 -17.98 -25.88
C ALA A 196 -27.78 -17.38 -26.54
N TYR A 197 -27.44 -16.12 -26.25
CA TYR A 197 -26.25 -15.46 -26.78
C TYR A 197 -25.05 -15.67 -25.84
N GLU A 198 -24.14 -16.55 -26.22
CA GLU A 198 -22.83 -16.64 -25.59
C GLU A 198 -22.01 -15.41 -25.99
N GLY A 199 -21.73 -14.54 -25.01
CA GLY A 199 -20.85 -13.40 -25.21
C GLY A 199 -19.39 -13.83 -25.53
N PRO A 200 -18.53 -12.91 -25.98
CA PRO A 200 -17.14 -13.23 -26.25
C PRO A 200 -16.44 -13.71 -24.96
N VAL A 201 -15.63 -14.75 -25.10
CA VAL A 201 -14.75 -15.23 -24.04
C VAL A 201 -13.38 -14.61 -24.24
N VAL A 202 -12.90 -13.92 -23.22
CA VAL A 202 -11.57 -13.32 -23.20
C VAL A 202 -10.66 -14.13 -22.30
N ARG A 203 -9.48 -14.50 -22.79
CA ARG A 203 -8.43 -15.10 -21.99
C ARG A 203 -7.55 -14.02 -21.37
N VAL A 204 -7.46 -14.04 -20.05
CA VAL A 204 -6.61 -13.15 -19.26
C VAL A 204 -5.37 -13.94 -18.83
N PRO A 205 -4.18 -13.61 -19.32
CA PRO A 205 -2.97 -14.37 -18.98
C PRO A 205 -2.57 -14.12 -17.53
N VAL A 206 -2.05 -15.15 -16.87
CA VAL A 206 -1.35 -15.01 -15.57
C VAL A 206 0.10 -14.68 -15.87
N PRO A 207 0.64 -13.58 -15.31
CA PRO A 207 2.06 -13.29 -15.47
C PRO A 207 2.94 -14.37 -14.83
N THR A 208 4.10 -14.61 -15.43
CA THR A 208 5.06 -15.65 -15.00
C THR A 208 6.32 -15.08 -14.33
N TYR A 209 6.37 -13.77 -14.11
CA TYR A 209 7.46 -13.19 -13.35
C TYR A 209 7.34 -13.61 -11.87
N ARG A 210 8.49 -13.78 -11.23
CA ARG A 210 8.53 -14.14 -9.81
C ARG A 210 8.45 -12.88 -8.95
N MET A 211 7.44 -12.81 -8.13
CA MET A 211 7.34 -11.75 -7.11
C MET A 211 8.33 -12.01 -5.97
N PRO A 212 8.91 -10.94 -5.35
CA PRO A 212 9.73 -11.08 -4.15
C PRO A 212 8.97 -11.77 -3.02
N ASP A 213 9.66 -12.62 -2.27
CA ASP A 213 9.09 -13.31 -1.10
C ASP A 213 9.32 -12.47 0.17
N VAL A 214 8.54 -11.41 0.29
CA VAL A 214 8.56 -10.46 1.40
C VAL A 214 7.13 -10.09 1.80
N ALA A 215 6.96 -9.55 3.01
CA ALA A 215 5.65 -9.24 3.57
C ALA A 215 4.86 -8.20 2.75
N LYS A 216 5.56 -7.24 2.13
CA LYS A 216 4.98 -6.13 1.37
C LYS A 216 5.49 -6.16 -0.06
N ARG A 217 4.58 -6.24 -1.02
CA ARG A 217 4.92 -6.34 -2.46
C ARG A 217 3.82 -5.73 -3.33
N SER A 218 3.71 -4.40 -3.26
CA SER A 218 2.77 -3.62 -4.08
C SER A 218 3.43 -3.17 -5.40
N ALA A 219 4.03 -4.13 -6.11
CA ALA A 219 4.86 -3.93 -7.30
C ALA A 219 4.18 -4.54 -8.54
N GLY A 220 3.24 -3.82 -9.14
CA GLY A 220 2.50 -4.27 -10.31
C GLY A 220 1.44 -5.33 -10.00
N TYR A 221 0.97 -6.05 -11.03
CA TYR A 221 -0.08 -7.03 -10.84
C TYR A 221 0.43 -8.27 -10.09
N PHE A 222 -0.44 -8.82 -9.25
CA PHE A 222 -0.10 -10.05 -8.53
C PHE A 222 0.08 -11.22 -9.51
N ALA A 223 1.08 -12.05 -9.25
CA ALA A 223 1.45 -13.17 -10.10
C ALA A 223 1.97 -14.35 -9.27
N GLU A 224 1.17 -15.40 -9.21
CA GLU A 224 1.56 -16.70 -8.65
C GLU A 224 0.92 -17.83 -9.48
N PRO A 225 1.54 -19.01 -9.58
CA PRO A 225 0.90 -20.16 -10.22
C PRO A 225 -0.44 -20.49 -9.54
N GLU A 226 -1.45 -20.83 -10.32
CA GLU A 226 -2.80 -21.19 -9.82
C GLU A 226 -3.45 -20.14 -8.90
N MET A 227 -3.05 -18.87 -9.03
CA MET A 227 -3.60 -17.76 -8.23
C MET A 227 -5.10 -17.64 -8.42
N ASP A 228 -5.75 -16.97 -7.47
CA ASP A 228 -7.17 -16.62 -7.55
C ASP A 228 -7.36 -15.35 -8.41
N LEU A 229 -8.41 -15.30 -9.22
CA LEU A 229 -8.70 -14.15 -10.09
C LEU A 229 -8.91 -12.85 -9.29
N ILE A 230 -9.47 -12.94 -8.09
CA ILE A 230 -9.66 -11.78 -7.21
C ILE A 230 -8.33 -11.08 -6.90
N ASP A 231 -7.23 -11.84 -6.83
CA ASP A 231 -5.91 -11.31 -6.51
C ASP A 231 -5.33 -10.41 -7.62
N LEU A 232 -5.84 -10.54 -8.84
CA LEU A 232 -5.44 -9.68 -9.96
C LEU A 232 -5.95 -8.24 -9.78
N PHE A 233 -7.12 -8.06 -9.17
CA PHE A 233 -7.71 -6.74 -8.92
C PHE A 233 -7.17 -6.08 -7.64
N ILE A 234 -6.69 -6.87 -6.67
CA ILE A 234 -6.08 -6.35 -5.45
C ILE A 234 -4.66 -5.87 -5.76
N GLY A 235 -4.40 -4.57 -5.63
CA GLY A 235 -3.14 -3.95 -6.00
C GLY A 235 -3.04 -3.57 -7.48
N SER A 236 -4.17 -3.53 -8.22
CA SER A 236 -4.21 -3.14 -9.64
C SER A 236 -4.21 -1.64 -9.89
N GLU A 237 -4.28 -0.83 -8.85
CA GLU A 237 -4.26 0.65 -8.90
C GLU A 237 -5.34 1.24 -9.83
N GLY A 238 -6.53 0.62 -9.88
CA GLY A 238 -7.64 1.08 -10.72
C GLY A 238 -7.48 0.87 -12.22
N THR A 239 -6.43 0.16 -12.66
CA THR A 239 -6.12 -0.04 -14.08
C THR A 239 -6.90 -1.18 -14.74
N LEU A 240 -7.47 -2.12 -13.97
CA LEU A 240 -8.16 -3.31 -14.49
C LEU A 240 -9.69 -3.27 -14.31
N GLY A 241 -10.20 -2.39 -13.47
CA GLY A 241 -11.62 -2.28 -13.19
C GLY A 241 -11.87 -1.29 -12.04
N VAL A 242 -13.13 -0.94 -11.84
CA VAL A 242 -13.58 -0.10 -10.72
C VAL A 242 -14.27 -0.97 -9.69
N ILE A 243 -13.69 -1.05 -8.49
CA ILE A 243 -14.25 -1.80 -7.37
C ILE A 243 -15.48 -1.02 -6.85
N THR A 244 -16.63 -1.70 -6.72
CA THR A 244 -17.90 -1.12 -6.28
C THR A 244 -18.44 -1.72 -4.98
N GLU A 245 -18.01 -2.92 -4.62
CA GLU A 245 -18.33 -3.56 -3.34
C GLU A 245 -17.16 -4.45 -2.90
N ILE A 246 -16.91 -4.52 -1.60
CA ILE A 246 -15.83 -5.28 -0.98
C ILE A 246 -16.38 -6.05 0.20
N THR A 247 -16.06 -7.33 0.31
CA THR A 247 -16.24 -8.10 1.55
C THR A 247 -14.88 -8.32 2.19
N LEU A 248 -14.73 -7.81 3.41
CA LEU A 248 -13.50 -7.95 4.21
C LEU A 248 -13.74 -8.92 5.35
N ARG A 249 -12.73 -9.73 5.65
CA ARG A 249 -12.66 -10.49 6.88
C ARG A 249 -12.31 -9.54 8.04
N VAL A 250 -12.90 -9.77 9.20
CA VAL A 250 -12.69 -9.00 10.43
C VAL A 250 -12.46 -9.93 11.60
N LEU A 251 -11.82 -9.44 12.65
CA LEU A 251 -11.58 -10.21 13.86
C LEU A 251 -12.54 -9.79 14.97
N PRO A 252 -12.97 -10.75 15.81
CA PRO A 252 -13.67 -10.46 17.05
C PRO A 252 -12.67 -10.02 18.11
N ARG A 253 -13.15 -9.30 19.15
CA ARG A 253 -12.37 -8.95 20.34
C ARG A 253 -11.18 -8.04 20.03
N ILE A 254 -11.43 -6.75 20.05
CA ILE A 254 -10.39 -5.73 19.93
C ILE A 254 -9.37 -5.95 21.06
N PRO A 255 -8.07 -6.13 20.76
CA PRO A 255 -7.04 -6.33 21.79
C PRO A 255 -6.86 -5.08 22.64
N ALA A 256 -6.48 -5.24 23.89
CA ALA A 256 -5.85 -4.17 24.63
C ALA A 256 -4.42 -3.95 24.08
N VAL A 257 -3.97 -2.71 24.02
CA VAL A 257 -2.68 -2.37 23.42
C VAL A 257 -1.80 -1.65 24.43
N ALA A 258 -0.56 -2.11 24.54
CA ALA A 258 0.53 -1.35 25.17
C ALA A 258 1.50 -0.88 24.07
N LEU A 259 1.99 0.37 24.21
CA LEU A 259 3.07 0.88 23.37
C LEU A 259 4.36 0.95 24.17
N ALA A 260 5.49 0.63 23.52
CA ALA A 260 6.81 0.80 24.10
C ALA A 260 7.70 1.63 23.17
N LEU A 261 8.17 2.78 23.64
CA LEU A 261 9.16 3.60 22.96
C LEU A 261 10.53 3.28 23.55
N VAL A 262 11.43 2.73 22.75
CA VAL A 262 12.75 2.24 23.17
C VAL A 262 13.84 3.04 22.47
N CYS A 263 14.73 3.68 23.25
CA CYS A 263 15.88 4.41 22.74
C CYS A 263 17.11 3.54 22.70
N VAL A 264 17.66 3.29 21.50
CA VAL A 264 18.83 2.44 21.29
C VAL A 264 20.01 3.25 20.77
N ARG A 265 21.18 3.12 21.42
CA ARG A 265 22.40 3.93 21.10
C ARG A 265 23.16 3.47 19.88
N SER A 266 22.74 2.40 19.21
CA SER A 266 23.45 1.81 18.08
C SER A 266 22.48 1.11 17.15
N GLU A 267 22.49 1.42 15.85
CA GLU A 267 21.64 0.76 14.86
C GLU A 267 21.84 -0.77 14.82
N PRO A 268 23.08 -1.32 14.82
CA PRO A 268 23.25 -2.76 14.89
C PRO A 268 22.63 -3.41 16.14
N LYS A 269 22.67 -2.72 17.31
CA LYS A 269 21.99 -3.21 18.52
C LYS A 269 20.48 -3.13 18.39
N ALA A 270 19.95 -2.08 17.75
CA ALA A 270 18.51 -1.98 17.49
C ALA A 270 18.03 -3.11 16.56
N VAL A 271 18.78 -3.41 15.48
CA VAL A 271 18.47 -4.53 14.58
C VAL A 271 18.52 -5.87 15.33
N ALA A 272 19.52 -6.09 16.20
CA ALA A 272 19.62 -7.31 17.00
C ALA A 272 18.45 -7.47 17.99
N LEU A 273 18.04 -6.38 18.65
CA LEU A 273 16.85 -6.36 19.52
C LEU A 273 15.58 -6.69 18.74
N VAL A 274 15.39 -6.03 17.58
CA VAL A 274 14.22 -6.29 16.72
C VAL A 274 14.19 -7.75 16.26
N ASP A 275 15.34 -8.34 15.91
CA ASP A 275 15.42 -9.75 15.53
C ASP A 275 14.97 -10.68 16.67
N ALA A 276 15.41 -10.41 17.91
CA ALA A 276 15.00 -11.18 19.08
C ALA A 276 13.48 -11.06 19.35
N LEU A 277 12.96 -9.82 19.28
CA LEU A 277 11.53 -9.54 19.45
C LEU A 277 10.67 -10.21 18.37
N ARG A 278 11.11 -10.15 17.12
CA ARG A 278 10.44 -10.82 15.99
C ARG A 278 10.36 -12.32 16.20
N ARG A 279 11.48 -12.95 16.55
CA ARG A 279 11.50 -14.41 16.84
C ARG A 279 10.58 -14.78 17.98
N ALA A 280 10.55 -14.00 19.06
CA ALA A 280 9.66 -14.23 20.19
C ALA A 280 8.17 -14.14 19.78
N ALA A 281 7.81 -13.12 18.96
CA ALA A 281 6.45 -12.98 18.45
C ALA A 281 6.07 -14.12 17.49
N GLN A 282 6.94 -14.48 16.55
CA GLN A 282 6.70 -15.57 15.62
C GLN A 282 6.54 -16.93 16.34
N GLN A 283 7.35 -17.18 17.38
CA GLN A 283 7.21 -18.35 18.21
C GLN A 283 5.87 -18.35 18.95
N THR A 284 5.45 -17.21 19.51
CA THR A 284 4.14 -17.02 20.13
C THR A 284 3.00 -17.44 19.21
N TRP A 285 3.04 -16.97 17.96
CA TRP A 285 2.00 -17.31 16.97
C TRP A 285 2.03 -18.76 16.52
N SER A 286 3.23 -19.32 16.31
CA SER A 286 3.42 -20.72 15.92
C SER A 286 2.88 -21.67 16.99
N ASP A 287 3.22 -21.40 18.26
CA ASP A 287 2.83 -22.22 19.40
C ASP A 287 1.41 -21.93 19.89
N ARG A 288 0.81 -20.82 19.42
CA ARG A 288 -0.45 -20.29 19.94
C ARG A 288 -0.40 -20.08 21.45
N ASP A 289 0.75 -19.59 21.95
CA ASP A 289 0.95 -19.38 23.39
C ASP A 289 0.24 -18.11 23.86
N PRO A 290 -0.83 -18.19 24.68
CA PRO A 290 -1.57 -17.01 25.14
C PRO A 290 -0.78 -16.13 26.11
N ARG A 291 0.38 -16.60 26.60
CA ARG A 291 1.30 -15.86 27.48
C ARG A 291 2.50 -15.31 26.72
N GLY A 292 2.60 -15.66 25.44
CA GLY A 292 3.69 -15.25 24.56
C GLY A 292 3.67 -13.76 24.24
N LEU A 293 4.80 -13.24 23.77
CA LEU A 293 4.88 -11.86 23.30
C LEU A 293 4.12 -11.71 21.97
N ASP A 294 2.96 -11.06 22.02
CA ASP A 294 2.13 -10.81 20.85
C ASP A 294 2.40 -9.39 20.31
N LEU A 295 3.41 -9.29 19.45
CA LEU A 295 3.92 -8.03 18.93
C LEU A 295 3.33 -7.74 17.55
N ALA A 296 2.43 -6.76 17.44
CA ALA A 296 1.77 -6.44 16.19
C ALA A 296 2.66 -5.64 15.22
N ALA A 297 3.50 -4.74 15.75
CA ALA A 297 4.33 -3.85 14.96
C ALA A 297 5.57 -3.38 15.71
N ILE A 298 6.65 -3.07 14.98
CA ILE A 298 7.77 -2.26 15.44
C ILE A 298 8.06 -1.22 14.37
N GLU A 299 7.96 0.05 14.74
CA GLU A 299 8.35 1.21 13.95
C GLU A 299 9.77 1.63 14.31
N ASN A 300 10.55 2.12 13.36
CA ASN A 300 11.85 2.73 13.63
C ASN A 300 11.90 4.18 13.20
N MET A 301 12.73 4.94 13.90
CA MET A 301 13.12 6.32 13.59
C MET A 301 14.63 6.43 13.79
N ASP A 302 15.39 6.76 12.74
CA ASP A 302 16.84 6.95 12.85
C ASP A 302 17.24 8.23 13.60
N GLY A 303 18.52 8.42 13.82
CA GLY A 303 19.05 9.60 14.54
C GLY A 303 18.62 10.92 13.90
N ARG A 304 18.56 11.00 12.55
CA ARG A 304 18.14 12.24 11.87
C ARG A 304 16.65 12.52 12.05
N CYS A 305 15.82 11.49 12.11
CA CYS A 305 14.42 11.64 12.50
C CYS A 305 14.29 12.28 13.88
N LEU A 306 15.07 11.80 14.86
CA LEU A 306 15.03 12.31 16.23
C LEU A 306 15.54 13.77 16.34
N GLU A 307 16.56 14.11 15.55
CA GLU A 307 17.03 15.50 15.44
C GLU A 307 15.92 16.41 14.91
N MET A 308 15.23 16.03 13.82
CA MET A 308 14.12 16.80 13.28
C MET A 308 12.99 17.00 14.29
N LEU A 309 12.62 15.95 15.04
CA LEU A 309 11.59 16.03 16.06
C LEU A 309 11.95 17.04 17.16
N ARG A 310 13.24 17.10 17.55
CA ARG A 310 13.75 18.10 18.50
C ARG A 310 13.78 19.51 17.89
N GLU A 311 14.27 19.66 16.65
CA GLU A 311 14.26 20.92 15.89
C GLU A 311 12.85 21.52 15.83
N ASP A 312 11.85 20.69 15.57
CA ASP A 312 10.44 21.07 15.43
C ASP A 312 9.71 21.19 16.78
N GLY A 313 10.36 20.82 17.89
CA GLY A 313 9.80 20.89 19.25
C GLY A 313 8.68 19.87 19.51
N VAL A 314 8.59 18.81 18.68
CA VAL A 314 7.58 17.75 18.79
C VAL A 314 7.78 16.94 20.08
N ASP A 315 9.02 16.65 20.43
CA ASP A 315 9.43 16.00 21.67
C ASP A 315 8.85 16.72 22.91
N ARG A 316 9.04 18.03 23.00
CA ARG A 316 8.52 18.86 24.10
C ARG A 316 7.01 18.96 24.09
N LYS A 317 6.39 19.10 22.91
CA LYS A 317 4.93 19.18 22.74
C LYS A 317 4.23 17.94 23.27
N HIS A 318 4.81 16.77 23.06
CA HIS A 318 4.23 15.48 23.43
C HIS A 318 4.86 14.89 24.72
N ASP A 319 5.72 15.66 25.41
CA ASP A 319 6.39 15.24 26.64
C ASP A 319 7.16 13.90 26.48
N VAL A 320 7.87 13.77 25.34
CA VAL A 320 8.69 12.59 25.02
C VAL A 320 10.15 12.96 25.11
N THR A 321 10.94 12.15 25.80
CA THR A 321 12.39 12.36 25.92
C THR A 321 13.15 11.28 25.17
N PHE A 322 13.96 11.68 24.22
CA PHE A 322 14.93 10.79 23.59
C PHE A 322 16.27 10.91 24.34
N ALA A 323 16.74 9.81 24.89
CA ALA A 323 18.03 9.77 25.60
C ALA A 323 19.19 10.25 24.72
N ASP A 324 20.16 10.93 25.31
CA ASP A 324 21.35 11.41 24.59
C ASP A 324 22.12 10.25 23.95
N GLY A 325 22.55 10.47 22.70
CA GLY A 325 23.26 9.46 21.94
C GLY A 325 22.37 8.34 21.39
N THR A 326 21.03 8.50 21.39
CA THR A 326 20.13 7.58 20.70
C THR A 326 20.40 7.61 19.20
N ALA A 327 20.79 6.47 18.63
CA ALA A 327 20.98 6.30 17.20
C ALA A 327 19.69 5.87 16.48
N MET A 328 18.81 5.14 17.18
CA MET A 328 17.52 4.70 16.66
C MET A 328 16.51 4.61 17.80
N ALA A 329 15.31 5.15 17.61
CA ALA A 329 14.17 4.90 18.46
C ALA A 329 13.24 3.87 17.81
N LEU A 330 12.71 2.95 18.64
CA LEU A 330 11.77 1.92 18.22
C LEU A 330 10.46 2.16 18.94
N LEU A 331 9.34 2.22 18.21
CA LEU A 331 7.99 2.25 18.78
C LEU A 331 7.34 0.90 18.51
N MET A 332 7.07 0.15 19.57
CA MET A 332 6.51 -1.19 19.52
C MET A 332 5.04 -1.16 19.91
N GLN A 333 4.24 -1.97 19.22
CA GLN A 333 2.84 -2.22 19.58
C GLN A 333 2.68 -3.66 20.05
N VAL A 334 2.37 -3.83 21.32
CA VAL A 334 2.13 -5.13 21.96
C VAL A 334 0.64 -5.31 22.18
N GLU A 335 0.09 -6.38 21.65
CA GLU A 335 -1.30 -6.74 21.83
C GLU A 335 -1.47 -7.67 23.02
N LEU A 336 -2.48 -7.38 23.82
CA LEU A 336 -2.79 -8.05 25.08
C LEU A 336 -4.24 -8.53 25.05
N VAL A 337 -4.58 -9.43 25.95
CA VAL A 337 -5.98 -9.84 26.10
C VAL A 337 -6.86 -8.62 26.38
N PRO A 338 -8.07 -8.53 25.81
CA PRO A 338 -8.92 -7.35 25.89
C PRO A 338 -9.22 -6.89 27.33
N GLU A 339 -9.18 -7.82 28.27
CA GLU A 339 -9.48 -7.58 29.69
C GLU A 339 -8.29 -7.04 30.49
N THR A 340 -7.13 -6.81 29.85
CA THR A 340 -5.94 -6.28 30.54
C THR A 340 -6.18 -4.82 30.95
N THR A 341 -6.15 -4.57 32.26
CA THR A 341 -6.29 -3.23 32.82
C THR A 341 -4.93 -2.57 33.02
N SER A 342 -4.92 -1.23 33.16
CA SER A 342 -3.71 -0.45 33.47
C SER A 342 -3.04 -0.92 34.76
N GLU A 343 -3.83 -1.18 35.80
CA GLU A 343 -3.34 -1.58 37.12
C GLU A 343 -2.59 -2.92 37.02
N ARG A 344 -3.22 -3.89 36.35
CA ARG A 344 -2.60 -5.21 36.14
C ARG A 344 -1.32 -5.11 35.32
N ALA A 345 -1.33 -4.34 34.23
CA ALA A 345 -0.15 -4.13 33.40
C ALA A 345 0.98 -3.45 34.19
N TYR A 346 0.64 -2.47 35.04
CA TYR A 346 1.61 -1.80 35.92
C TYR A 346 2.25 -2.76 36.94
N GLU A 347 1.45 -3.60 37.59
CA GLU A 347 1.95 -4.61 38.52
C GLU A 347 2.87 -5.65 37.84
N GLU A 348 2.49 -6.11 36.65
CA GLU A 348 3.29 -7.06 35.86
C GLU A 348 4.66 -6.48 35.52
N ILE A 349 4.71 -5.22 35.05
CA ILE A 349 5.95 -4.52 34.68
C ILE A 349 6.81 -4.26 35.92
N GLY A 350 6.20 -3.73 37.01
CA GLY A 350 6.92 -3.43 38.24
C GLY A 350 7.61 -4.65 38.88
N ASN A 351 7.08 -5.84 38.62
CA ASN A 351 7.61 -7.10 39.14
C ASN A 351 8.35 -7.95 38.09
N ALA A 352 8.53 -7.45 36.86
CA ALA A 352 8.96 -8.24 35.71
C ALA A 352 10.30 -8.96 35.91
N LEU A 353 11.24 -8.33 36.60
CA LEU A 353 12.58 -8.89 36.89
C LEU A 353 12.66 -9.56 38.28
N SER A 354 11.57 -9.60 39.04
CA SER A 354 11.56 -10.20 40.38
C SER A 354 11.57 -11.72 40.30
N PRO A 355 12.17 -12.43 41.28
CA PRO A 355 12.03 -13.87 41.39
C PRO A 355 10.55 -14.26 41.52
N GLY A 356 10.04 -15.14 40.63
CA GLY A 356 8.64 -15.55 40.65
C GLY A 356 7.68 -14.60 39.91
N ALA A 357 8.19 -13.65 39.09
CA ALA A 357 7.38 -12.85 38.19
C ALA A 357 6.44 -13.73 37.33
N PRO A 358 5.18 -13.31 37.11
CA PRO A 358 4.26 -14.08 36.29
C PRO A 358 4.78 -14.21 34.86
N ASP A 359 4.41 -15.28 34.18
CA ASP A 359 4.75 -15.47 32.76
C ASP A 359 3.65 -14.84 31.91
N THR A 360 3.86 -13.59 31.48
CA THR A 360 2.91 -12.78 30.69
C THR A 360 3.62 -12.08 29.53
N PRO A 361 2.89 -11.59 28.49
CA PRO A 361 3.49 -10.87 27.39
C PRO A 361 4.34 -9.67 27.83
N LEU A 362 3.87 -8.87 28.79
CA LEU A 362 4.59 -7.68 29.27
C LEU A 362 5.84 -8.05 30.05
N VAL A 363 5.78 -9.09 30.87
CA VAL A 363 6.95 -9.59 31.61
C VAL A 363 8.00 -10.14 30.65
N ARG A 364 7.60 -10.89 29.64
CA ARG A 364 8.52 -11.39 28.58
C ARG A 364 9.15 -10.24 27.81
N LEU A 365 8.37 -9.20 27.47
CA LEU A 365 8.91 -7.98 26.87
C LEU A 365 9.98 -7.33 27.76
N CYS A 366 9.66 -7.07 29.05
CA CYS A 366 10.61 -6.44 29.97
C CYS A 366 11.90 -7.24 30.12
N LYS A 367 11.83 -8.57 30.23
CA LYS A 367 13.02 -9.44 30.28
C LYS A 367 13.87 -9.33 29.03
N LEU A 368 13.25 -9.36 27.85
CA LEU A 368 13.95 -9.18 26.56
C LEU A 368 14.63 -7.81 26.47
N LEU A 369 13.95 -6.73 26.89
CA LEU A 369 14.53 -5.38 26.91
C LEU A 369 15.70 -5.29 27.90
N ASP A 370 15.61 -5.94 29.06
CA ASP A 370 16.67 -6.01 30.06
C ASP A 370 17.90 -6.78 29.54
N GLU A 371 17.68 -7.96 28.95
CA GLU A 371 18.72 -8.77 28.30
C GLU A 371 19.51 -7.99 27.22
N HIS A 372 18.85 -7.07 26.54
CA HIS A 372 19.47 -6.17 25.55
C HIS A 372 19.98 -4.86 26.16
N GLY A 373 19.83 -4.63 27.47
CA GLY A 373 20.31 -3.46 28.20
C GLY A 373 19.62 -2.16 27.81
N VAL A 374 18.33 -2.22 27.48
CA VAL A 374 17.52 -1.05 27.03
C VAL A 374 16.25 -0.84 27.86
N LEU A 375 16.00 -1.66 28.87
CA LEU A 375 14.78 -1.53 29.69
C LEU A 375 14.69 -0.15 30.35
N ASP A 376 15.79 0.37 30.93
CA ASP A 376 15.84 1.70 31.55
C ASP A 376 15.70 2.86 30.54
N ALA A 377 15.89 2.57 29.25
CA ALA A 377 15.72 3.52 28.14
C ALA A 377 14.37 3.32 27.41
N THR A 378 13.43 2.64 28.07
CA THR A 378 12.11 2.32 27.52
C THR A 378 11.02 3.09 28.26
N GLU A 379 10.17 3.73 27.49
CA GLU A 379 8.93 4.32 27.98
C GLU A 379 7.74 3.46 27.54
N LEU A 380 6.83 3.18 28.48
CA LEU A 380 5.65 2.35 28.25
C LEU A 380 4.36 3.18 28.41
N ALA A 381 3.49 3.09 27.40
CA ALA A 381 2.10 3.53 27.51
C ALA A 381 1.22 2.30 27.66
N LEU A 382 0.47 2.22 28.76
CA LEU A 382 -0.28 1.04 29.16
C LEU A 382 -1.72 1.06 28.60
N PRO A 383 -2.38 -0.11 28.54
CA PRO A 383 -3.79 -0.18 28.16
C PRO A 383 -4.63 0.77 29.02
N GLY A 384 -5.50 1.56 28.39
CA GLY A 384 -6.34 2.56 29.07
C GLY A 384 -5.73 3.96 29.16
N ASP A 385 -4.42 4.13 29.01
CA ASP A 385 -3.79 5.45 28.88
C ASP A 385 -3.82 5.92 27.40
N ALA A 386 -5.03 6.22 26.93
CA ALA A 386 -5.23 6.65 25.53
C ALA A 386 -4.47 7.93 25.21
N LYS A 387 -4.26 8.82 26.21
CA LYS A 387 -3.52 10.08 26.01
C LYS A 387 -2.04 9.77 25.72
N ARG A 388 -1.40 8.93 26.55
CA ARG A 388 0.02 8.59 26.34
C ARG A 388 0.24 7.80 25.08
N CYS A 389 -0.63 6.84 24.79
CA CYS A 389 -0.59 6.11 23.52
C CYS A 389 -0.65 7.07 22.33
N GLN A 390 -1.57 8.05 22.34
CA GLN A 390 -1.69 9.03 21.25
C GLN A 390 -0.45 9.91 21.14
N GLN A 391 0.14 10.37 22.24
CA GLN A 391 1.36 11.17 22.24
C GLN A 391 2.53 10.43 21.56
N LEU A 392 2.73 9.14 21.88
CA LEU A 392 3.78 8.32 21.26
C LEU A 392 3.53 8.10 19.75
N LEU A 393 2.28 7.89 19.37
CA LEU A 393 1.91 7.77 17.94
C LEU A 393 2.10 9.10 17.20
N ASP A 394 1.68 10.22 17.80
CA ASP A 394 1.84 11.57 17.21
C ASP A 394 3.33 11.89 16.94
N VAL A 395 4.23 11.50 17.85
CA VAL A 395 5.68 11.66 17.67
C VAL A 395 6.15 10.88 16.43
N ARG A 396 5.70 9.64 16.26
CA ARG A 396 6.05 8.83 15.08
C ARG A 396 5.50 9.44 13.80
N GLU A 397 4.26 9.91 13.80
CA GLU A 397 3.60 10.51 12.63
C GLU A 397 4.14 11.90 12.29
N ALA A 398 4.77 12.59 13.24
CA ALA A 398 5.41 13.87 12.98
C ALA A 398 6.66 13.75 12.08
N VAL A 399 7.31 12.58 11.99
CA VAL A 399 8.50 12.39 11.16
C VAL A 399 8.22 12.65 9.67
N PRO A 400 7.27 11.95 9.01
CA PRO A 400 6.94 12.24 7.60
C PRO A 400 6.43 13.66 7.40
N SER A 401 5.72 14.22 8.37
CA SER A 401 5.23 15.60 8.33
C SER A 401 6.37 16.61 8.36
N GLY A 402 7.38 16.39 9.21
CA GLY A 402 8.59 17.24 9.30
C GLY A 402 9.42 17.23 8.01
N VAL A 403 9.53 16.08 7.34
CA VAL A 403 10.18 16.01 6.01
C VAL A 403 9.37 16.79 4.97
N ASN A 404 8.04 16.59 4.92
CA ASN A 404 7.18 17.30 3.97
C ASN A 404 7.24 18.82 4.18
N GLN A 405 7.29 19.29 5.43
CA GLN A 405 7.44 20.72 5.74
C GLN A 405 8.75 21.26 5.17
N ARG A 406 9.89 20.56 5.39
CA ARG A 406 11.20 20.98 4.89
C ARG A 406 11.26 21.02 3.35
N VAL A 407 10.63 20.06 2.69
CA VAL A 407 10.46 20.07 1.22
C VAL A 407 9.68 21.32 0.77
N GLY A 408 8.55 21.61 1.43
CA GLY A 408 7.73 22.80 1.13
C GLY A 408 8.47 24.12 1.39
N GLU A 409 9.26 24.20 2.46
CA GLU A 409 10.11 25.36 2.76
C GLU A 409 11.21 25.55 1.70
N ALA A 410 11.91 24.49 1.31
CA ALA A 410 12.93 24.54 0.27
C ALA A 410 12.33 25.01 -1.07
N LYS A 411 11.16 24.50 -1.47
CA LYS A 411 10.43 24.95 -2.66
C LYS A 411 10.11 26.43 -2.59
N ARG A 412 9.58 26.91 -1.46
CA ARG A 412 9.24 28.32 -1.27
C ARG A 412 10.46 29.24 -1.28
N LEU A 413 11.55 28.84 -0.62
CA LEU A 413 12.76 29.66 -0.51
C LEU A 413 13.55 29.78 -1.83
N THR A 414 13.57 28.70 -2.60
CA THR A 414 14.35 28.66 -3.85
C THR A 414 13.56 29.05 -5.10
N GLY A 415 12.21 29.00 -5.03
CA GLY A 415 11.34 29.13 -6.21
C GLY A 415 11.51 27.98 -7.21
N GLN A 416 12.20 26.89 -6.84
CA GLN A 416 12.42 25.72 -7.69
C GLN A 416 11.35 24.66 -7.44
N GLU A 417 11.10 23.81 -8.43
CA GLU A 417 10.21 22.66 -8.31
C GLU A 417 10.88 21.51 -7.51
N ILE A 418 11.07 21.76 -6.21
CA ILE A 418 11.57 20.75 -5.27
C ILE A 418 10.41 19.84 -4.88
N GLU A 419 10.59 18.55 -5.09
CA GLU A 419 9.59 17.53 -4.77
C GLU A 419 10.10 16.55 -3.69
N LYS A 420 9.16 15.90 -3.02
CA LYS A 420 9.47 14.82 -2.08
C LYS A 420 10.23 13.70 -2.80
N THR A 421 11.38 13.33 -2.27
CA THR A 421 12.25 12.30 -2.86
C THR A 421 12.44 11.19 -1.84
N ALA A 422 11.60 10.15 -1.98
CA ALA A 422 11.46 9.08 -1.01
C ALA A 422 11.40 7.72 -1.69
N ALA A 423 12.03 6.73 -1.06
CA ALA A 423 11.85 5.32 -1.38
C ALA A 423 10.86 4.64 -0.42
N ASP A 424 10.44 3.44 -0.80
CA ASP A 424 9.57 2.56 -0.02
C ASP A 424 10.01 1.13 -0.33
N MET A 425 10.89 0.60 0.50
CA MET A 425 11.64 -0.61 0.20
C MET A 425 11.58 -1.61 1.34
N VAL A 426 11.46 -2.88 1.00
CA VAL A 426 11.46 -3.99 1.95
C VAL A 426 12.47 -5.03 1.53
N VAL A 427 13.18 -5.60 2.50
CA VAL A 427 14.08 -6.73 2.32
C VAL A 427 13.76 -7.84 3.33
N PRO A 428 14.12 -9.09 3.06
CA PRO A 428 14.15 -10.12 4.09
C PRO A 428 14.93 -9.60 5.31
N PHE A 429 14.40 -9.80 6.52
CA PHE A 429 14.91 -9.11 7.72
C PHE A 429 16.39 -9.40 8.00
N GLU A 430 16.88 -10.58 7.66
CA GLU A 430 18.30 -10.97 7.78
C GLU A 430 19.24 -10.13 6.91
N ARG A 431 18.70 -9.37 5.95
CA ARG A 431 19.42 -8.43 5.10
C ARG A 431 19.24 -6.97 5.52
N PHE A 432 18.41 -6.73 6.53
CA PHE A 432 17.99 -5.37 6.90
C PHE A 432 19.15 -4.49 7.34
N GLY A 433 20.03 -4.97 8.23
CA GLY A 433 21.20 -4.22 8.69
C GLY A 433 22.14 -3.83 7.56
N GLU A 434 22.41 -4.77 6.64
CA GLU A 434 23.21 -4.51 5.44
C GLU A 434 22.60 -3.43 4.55
N MET A 435 21.25 -3.45 4.38
CA MET A 435 20.57 -2.44 3.58
C MET A 435 20.57 -1.06 4.23
N LEU A 436 20.46 -0.95 5.56
CA LEU A 436 20.60 0.34 6.25
C LEU A 436 21.96 0.99 5.96
N GLU A 437 23.05 0.22 6.05
CA GLU A 437 24.38 0.71 5.73
C GLU A 437 24.48 1.21 4.28
N ILE A 438 23.88 0.48 3.32
CA ILE A 438 23.84 0.86 1.91
C ILE A 438 23.06 2.17 1.71
N TYR A 439 21.93 2.37 2.39
CA TYR A 439 21.17 3.60 2.30
C TYR A 439 21.96 4.78 2.84
N HIS A 440 22.51 4.67 4.06
CA HIS A 440 23.31 5.73 4.67
C HIS A 440 24.52 6.08 3.82
N GLU A 441 25.29 5.09 3.35
CA GLU A 441 26.46 5.32 2.52
C GLU A 441 26.09 5.93 1.17
N GLY A 442 25.03 5.42 0.54
CA GLY A 442 24.54 5.92 -0.73
C GLY A 442 24.13 7.40 -0.70
N TYR A 443 23.50 7.85 0.40
CA TYR A 443 23.17 9.26 0.60
C TYR A 443 24.39 10.08 1.01
N ARG A 444 25.21 9.59 1.94
CA ARG A 444 26.41 10.29 2.44
C ARG A 444 27.40 10.61 1.33
N ARG A 445 27.72 9.67 0.44
CA ARG A 445 28.65 9.91 -0.68
C ARG A 445 28.13 10.92 -1.71
N ARG A 446 26.80 11.19 -1.72
CA ARG A 446 26.17 12.23 -2.54
C ARG A 446 26.02 13.56 -1.81
N GLY A 447 26.40 13.63 -0.53
CA GLY A 447 26.25 14.83 0.31
C GLY A 447 24.79 15.18 0.61
N LEU A 448 23.89 14.19 0.66
CA LEU A 448 22.47 14.38 0.88
C LEU A 448 22.10 14.30 2.36
N ASP A 449 21.38 15.29 2.86
CA ASP A 449 20.65 15.18 4.14
C ASP A 449 19.51 14.18 3.97
N HIS A 450 19.39 13.23 4.91
CA HIS A 450 18.43 12.13 4.78
C HIS A 450 17.96 11.62 6.13
N ALA A 451 16.76 11.06 6.14
CA ALA A 451 16.15 10.41 7.29
C ALA A 451 15.51 9.08 6.89
N ILE A 452 15.62 8.08 7.75
CA ILE A 452 15.11 6.73 7.50
C ILE A 452 14.21 6.31 8.64
N TRP A 453 12.95 6.05 8.32
CA TRP A 453 11.97 5.51 9.24
C TRP A 453 11.16 4.42 8.55
N GLY A 454 10.36 3.69 9.29
CA GLY A 454 9.47 2.68 8.70
C GLY A 454 9.08 1.57 9.65
N HIS A 455 8.65 0.48 9.06
CA HIS A 455 8.10 -0.70 9.70
C HIS A 455 9.20 -1.76 9.82
N ILE A 456 10.16 -1.56 10.71
CA ILE A 456 11.34 -2.43 10.84
C ILE A 456 10.97 -3.89 11.14
N SER A 457 9.81 -4.13 11.78
CA SER A 457 9.34 -5.49 12.09
C SER A 457 9.15 -6.38 10.87
N ASP A 458 8.85 -5.83 9.71
CA ASP A 458 8.72 -6.59 8.47
C ASP A 458 9.81 -6.29 7.42
N GLY A 459 10.84 -5.56 7.82
CA GLY A 459 11.99 -5.24 6.98
C GLY A 459 11.74 -4.08 6.01
N ASN A 460 10.65 -3.31 6.20
CA ASN A 460 10.28 -2.19 5.35
C ASN A 460 10.71 -0.85 5.96
N VAL A 461 11.36 -0.02 5.15
CA VAL A 461 11.73 1.35 5.51
C VAL A 461 11.49 2.33 4.37
N HIS A 462 11.38 3.59 4.76
CA HIS A 462 11.21 4.73 3.87
C HIS A 462 12.45 5.64 3.92
N PRO A 463 13.51 5.34 3.15
CA PRO A 463 14.64 6.23 3.01
C PRO A 463 14.22 7.52 2.29
N ASN A 464 14.32 8.66 2.96
CA ASN A 464 13.92 9.96 2.44
C ASN A 464 15.10 10.91 2.35
N VAL A 465 15.19 11.66 1.27
CA VAL A 465 16.06 12.82 1.16
C VAL A 465 15.34 14.04 1.72
N ILE A 466 16.07 14.91 2.41
CA ILE A 466 15.62 16.23 2.83
C ILE A 466 16.25 17.24 1.87
N PRO A 467 15.67 17.49 0.69
CA PRO A 467 16.30 18.25 -0.38
C PRO A 467 16.27 19.74 -0.07
N ARG A 468 17.38 20.42 -0.36
CA ARG A 468 17.51 21.88 -0.28
C ARG A 468 17.54 22.52 -1.66
N THR A 469 17.88 21.74 -2.68
CA THR A 469 18.02 22.17 -4.07
C THR A 469 17.43 21.14 -5.03
N ILE A 470 17.19 21.55 -6.27
CA ILE A 470 16.77 20.63 -7.34
C ILE A 470 17.87 19.58 -7.66
N ASP A 471 19.13 19.90 -7.40
CA ASP A 471 20.23 18.96 -7.56
C ASP A 471 20.16 17.83 -6.53
N ASP A 472 19.76 18.13 -5.29
CA ASP A 472 19.53 17.11 -4.26
C ASP A 472 18.39 16.15 -4.66
N VAL A 473 17.32 16.68 -5.28
CA VAL A 473 16.24 15.85 -5.82
C VAL A 473 16.75 14.89 -6.89
N LYS A 474 17.57 15.38 -7.84
CA LYS A 474 18.16 14.55 -8.90
C LYS A 474 19.07 13.46 -8.33
N LYS A 475 20.01 13.86 -7.45
CA LYS A 475 20.93 12.93 -6.77
C LYS A 475 20.17 11.90 -5.92
N GLY A 476 19.08 12.33 -5.28
CA GLY A 476 18.20 11.47 -4.49
C GLY A 476 17.49 10.43 -5.34
N LYS A 477 16.94 10.83 -6.49
CA LYS A 477 16.32 9.90 -7.46
C LYS A 477 17.32 8.86 -7.98
N ASP A 478 18.55 9.29 -8.28
CA ASP A 478 19.62 8.38 -8.71
C ASP A 478 20.00 7.39 -7.59
N ALA A 479 20.04 7.87 -6.33
CA ALA A 479 20.28 6.99 -5.18
C ALA A 479 19.15 5.96 -5.02
N ILE A 480 17.89 6.37 -5.13
CA ILE A 480 16.73 5.47 -5.04
C ILE A 480 16.78 4.38 -6.11
N LEU A 481 17.13 4.72 -7.35
CA LEU A 481 17.28 3.74 -8.43
C LEU A 481 18.46 2.77 -8.18
N GLU A 482 19.52 3.22 -7.52
CA GLU A 482 20.60 2.34 -7.09
C GLU A 482 20.14 1.42 -5.96
N PHE A 483 19.49 1.95 -4.94
CA PHE A 483 18.93 1.17 -3.84
C PHE A 483 17.94 0.11 -4.33
N GLY A 484 17.12 0.43 -5.33
CA GLY A 484 16.21 -0.54 -5.94
C GLY A 484 16.95 -1.75 -6.50
N ARG A 485 18.12 -1.56 -7.15
CA ARG A 485 18.95 -2.66 -7.63
C ARG A 485 19.55 -3.48 -6.49
N GLU A 486 19.99 -2.82 -5.43
CA GLU A 486 20.58 -3.50 -4.26
C GLU A 486 19.53 -4.30 -3.47
N VAL A 487 18.32 -3.75 -3.33
CA VAL A 487 17.16 -4.44 -2.74
C VAL A 487 16.78 -5.69 -3.55
N ALA A 488 16.68 -5.56 -4.88
CA ALA A 488 16.33 -6.70 -5.75
C ALA A 488 17.39 -7.81 -5.70
N LYS A 489 18.70 -7.48 -5.64
CA LYS A 489 19.79 -8.45 -5.45
C LYS A 489 19.67 -9.24 -4.14
N ARG A 490 19.04 -8.65 -3.11
CA ARG A 490 18.82 -9.24 -1.80
C ARG A 490 17.43 -9.86 -1.65
N HIS A 491 16.79 -10.15 -2.77
CA HIS A 491 15.45 -10.76 -2.83
C HIS A 491 14.34 -9.91 -2.18
N GLY A 492 14.58 -8.60 -2.04
CA GLY A 492 13.62 -7.63 -1.54
C GLY A 492 12.73 -7.04 -2.63
N CYS A 493 11.80 -6.18 -2.23
CA CYS A 493 10.92 -5.43 -3.11
C CYS A 493 11.20 -3.92 -2.98
N PRO A 494 11.57 -3.22 -4.07
CA PRO A 494 11.78 -1.77 -4.04
C PRO A 494 10.49 -0.94 -4.13
N LEU A 495 9.32 -1.60 -4.08
CA LEU A 495 7.97 -1.05 -4.16
C LEU A 495 7.10 -1.79 -3.13
N ALA A 496 7.29 -1.49 -1.84
CA ALA A 496 6.75 -2.28 -0.75
C ALA A 496 5.22 -2.11 -0.59
N GLU A 497 4.75 -0.89 -0.29
CA GLU A 497 3.35 -0.65 0.08
C GLU A 497 2.63 0.45 -0.69
N HIS A 498 3.34 1.46 -1.23
CA HIS A 498 2.70 2.64 -1.82
C HIS A 498 2.22 2.45 -3.26
N GLY A 499 2.52 1.33 -3.91
CA GLY A 499 2.26 1.11 -5.33
C GLY A 499 3.24 1.89 -6.23
N VAL A 500 2.90 1.98 -7.51
CA VAL A 500 3.73 2.56 -8.59
C VAL A 500 3.21 3.91 -9.07
N GLY A 501 1.92 3.99 -9.34
CA GLY A 501 1.27 5.20 -9.84
C GLY A 501 1.85 5.71 -11.16
N ARG A 502 1.96 7.04 -11.24
CA ARG A 502 2.58 7.77 -12.37
C ARG A 502 4.03 8.14 -12.10
N SER A 503 4.58 7.82 -10.93
CA SER A 503 5.95 8.19 -10.57
C SER A 503 6.97 7.52 -11.49
N LEU A 504 7.69 8.30 -12.29
CA LEU A 504 8.70 7.80 -13.22
C LEU A 504 9.81 6.99 -12.52
N VAL A 505 10.18 7.38 -11.30
CA VAL A 505 11.17 6.63 -10.50
C VAL A 505 10.60 5.28 -10.12
N LYS A 506 9.34 5.20 -9.69
CA LYS A 506 8.69 3.94 -9.29
C LYS A 506 8.43 3.03 -10.50
N GLN A 507 8.05 3.60 -11.65
CA GLN A 507 7.95 2.84 -12.92
C GLN A 507 9.31 2.28 -13.36
N ALA A 508 10.39 3.05 -13.15
CA ALA A 508 11.75 2.56 -13.40
C ALA A 508 12.16 1.45 -12.42
N LEU A 509 11.76 1.54 -11.14
CA LEU A 509 11.97 0.47 -10.16
C LEU A 509 11.18 -0.79 -10.51
N LEU A 510 9.94 -0.66 -10.98
CA LEU A 510 9.13 -1.78 -11.47
C LEU A 510 9.82 -2.48 -12.65
N LYS A 511 10.36 -1.70 -13.58
CA LYS A 511 11.15 -2.21 -14.70
C LYS A 511 12.45 -2.89 -14.26
N GLN A 512 13.15 -2.33 -13.26
CA GLN A 512 14.34 -2.96 -12.69
C GLN A 512 14.02 -4.31 -12.05
N LEU A 513 12.87 -4.42 -11.38
CA LEU A 513 12.46 -5.62 -10.67
C LEU A 513 12.08 -6.77 -11.61
N TYR A 514 11.27 -6.50 -12.64
CA TYR A 514 10.70 -7.54 -13.50
C TYR A 514 11.21 -7.53 -14.95
N GLY A 515 12.02 -6.55 -15.32
CA GLY A 515 12.53 -6.38 -16.68
C GLY A 515 11.44 -6.05 -17.69
N GLU A 516 11.82 -5.85 -18.94
CA GLU A 516 10.87 -5.61 -20.05
C GLU A 516 9.90 -6.78 -20.26
N GLY A 517 10.35 -8.01 -19.98
CA GLY A 517 9.52 -9.21 -20.07
C GLY A 517 8.33 -9.15 -19.14
N GLY A 518 8.55 -8.80 -17.86
CA GLY A 518 7.48 -8.66 -16.87
C GLY A 518 6.53 -7.53 -17.21
N LEU A 519 7.05 -6.38 -17.66
CA LEU A 519 6.20 -5.27 -18.11
C LEU A 519 5.32 -5.64 -19.31
N ARG A 520 5.84 -6.39 -20.29
CA ARG A 520 5.03 -6.89 -21.41
C ARG A 520 3.89 -7.81 -20.95
N GLN A 521 4.16 -8.67 -19.95
CA GLN A 521 3.13 -9.54 -19.36
C GLN A 521 2.05 -8.74 -18.65
N MET A 522 2.42 -7.72 -17.84
CA MET A 522 1.46 -6.83 -17.20
C MET A 522 0.59 -6.09 -18.23
N ARG A 523 1.21 -5.58 -19.30
CA ARG A 523 0.47 -4.94 -20.40
C ARG A 523 -0.46 -5.92 -21.12
N ALA A 524 -0.11 -7.20 -21.23
CA ALA A 524 -0.98 -8.21 -21.80
C ALA A 524 -2.23 -8.44 -20.95
N VAL A 525 -2.09 -8.49 -19.62
CA VAL A 525 -3.21 -8.53 -18.68
C VAL A 525 -4.10 -7.29 -18.86
N LYS A 526 -3.50 -6.10 -18.85
CA LYS A 526 -4.22 -4.83 -19.02
C LYS A 526 -5.03 -4.83 -20.32
N ARG A 527 -4.40 -5.18 -21.45
CA ARG A 527 -5.07 -5.21 -22.77
C ARG A 527 -6.20 -6.22 -22.87
N SER A 528 -6.13 -7.34 -22.15
CA SER A 528 -7.22 -8.33 -22.15
C SER A 528 -8.49 -7.82 -21.44
N LEU A 529 -8.36 -6.97 -20.41
CA LEU A 529 -9.46 -6.45 -19.63
C LEU A 529 -9.88 -5.02 -20.03
N ASP A 530 -8.95 -4.26 -20.57
CA ASP A 530 -9.15 -2.88 -21.03
C ASP A 530 -8.41 -2.65 -22.36
N PRO A 531 -8.97 -3.16 -23.47
CA PRO A 531 -8.32 -3.11 -24.78
C PRO A 531 -8.13 -1.69 -25.30
N ASP A 532 -8.99 -0.75 -24.90
CA ASP A 532 -8.97 0.65 -25.30
C ASP A 532 -8.07 1.53 -24.42
N GLY A 533 -7.48 0.96 -23.35
CA GLY A 533 -6.63 1.70 -22.42
C GLY A 533 -7.37 2.81 -21.65
N LYS A 534 -8.65 2.62 -21.40
CA LYS A 534 -9.57 3.60 -20.81
C LYS A 534 -9.27 3.90 -19.35
N LEU A 535 -8.97 2.86 -18.54
CA LEU A 535 -8.86 2.95 -17.10
C LEU A 535 -7.46 3.39 -16.66
N ALA A 536 -7.39 4.46 -15.90
CA ALA A 536 -6.17 4.98 -15.27
C ALA A 536 -4.95 4.99 -16.21
N PRO A 537 -5.04 5.57 -17.43
CA PRO A 537 -3.93 5.60 -18.38
C PRO A 537 -2.71 6.28 -17.76
N GLY A 538 -1.50 5.74 -18.01
CA GLY A 538 -0.25 6.23 -17.44
C GLY A 538 0.06 5.76 -16.00
N VAL A 539 -0.89 5.12 -15.32
CA VAL A 539 -0.67 4.45 -14.02
C VAL A 539 -0.03 3.07 -14.27
N LEU A 540 0.97 2.70 -13.51
CA LEU A 540 1.86 1.54 -13.65
C LEU A 540 2.79 1.61 -14.87
N PHE A 541 2.35 2.11 -16.00
CA PHE A 541 3.10 2.16 -17.26
C PHE A 541 3.01 3.54 -17.87
N GLY A 542 4.09 4.04 -18.49
CA GLY A 542 4.08 5.29 -19.25
C GLY A 542 3.14 5.22 -20.48
N GLU A 543 2.48 6.34 -20.80
CA GLU A 543 1.53 6.40 -21.92
C GLU A 543 2.15 6.09 -23.30
N ASN A 544 3.43 6.44 -23.50
CA ASN A 544 4.13 6.27 -24.78
C ASN A 544 4.55 4.84 -25.08
N GLU A 545 4.24 3.87 -24.20
CA GLU A 545 4.58 2.48 -24.36
C GLU A 545 3.39 1.59 -24.75
N HIS A 546 2.27 2.17 -25.18
CA HIS A 546 1.27 1.46 -25.98
C HIS A 546 1.88 1.19 -27.35
N GLY A 547 2.68 0.11 -27.42
CA GLY A 547 3.40 -0.26 -28.62
C GLY A 547 2.47 -0.31 -29.83
N THR A 548 2.69 0.58 -30.76
CA THR A 548 2.34 0.38 -32.15
C THR A 548 3.22 -0.73 -32.73
N ASP A 549 2.99 -1.98 -32.33
CA ASP A 549 3.39 -3.15 -33.11
C ASP A 549 2.48 -3.26 -34.33
N THR A 550 2.50 -2.26 -35.18
CA THR A 550 2.09 -2.38 -36.58
C THR A 550 3.33 -2.69 -37.40
N GLU A 551 3.98 -3.81 -37.18
CA GLU A 551 4.59 -4.55 -38.27
C GLU A 551 3.45 -5.20 -39.09
N ARG A 552 2.82 -4.37 -39.91
CA ARG A 552 2.09 -4.87 -41.06
C ARG A 552 3.13 -5.53 -41.98
N THR A 553 3.16 -6.84 -41.95
CA THR A 553 3.69 -7.69 -43.03
C THR A 553 3.23 -7.12 -44.37
N ARG A 554 4.08 -6.33 -45.00
CA ARG A 554 4.03 -6.11 -46.45
C ARG A 554 4.53 -7.39 -47.09
N ASN A 555 3.66 -8.38 -47.22
CA ASN A 555 3.85 -9.44 -48.21
C ASN A 555 3.64 -8.83 -49.58
N GLY A 556 4.74 -8.78 -50.33
CA GLY A 556 4.76 -8.39 -51.70
C GLY A 556 3.96 -9.39 -52.55
N HIS A 557 3.11 -8.84 -53.40
CA HIS A 557 2.77 -9.46 -54.67
C HIS A 557 3.46 -8.61 -55.71
N GLY A 558 4.58 -9.16 -56.21
CA GLY A 558 5.15 -8.71 -57.46
C GLY A 558 4.17 -9.03 -58.58
N ASN A 559 3.88 -8.06 -59.40
CA ASN A 559 3.46 -8.26 -60.76
C ASN A 559 4.36 -7.43 -61.66
N ASP A 560 5.22 -8.18 -62.31
CA ASP A 560 6.03 -7.83 -63.44
C ASP A 560 5.11 -7.47 -64.62
N HIS A 561 5.18 -6.25 -65.13
CA HIS A 561 4.84 -5.92 -66.51
C HIS A 561 5.78 -4.83 -66.99
N GLY A 562 6.80 -5.31 -67.72
CA GLY A 562 7.60 -4.42 -68.56
C GLY A 562 6.80 -3.83 -69.72
N ILE A 563 7.10 -2.58 -70.02
CA ILE A 563 7.01 -2.03 -71.39
C ILE A 563 8.16 -1.01 -71.52
N THR A 564 8.96 -1.28 -72.53
CA THR A 564 10.02 -0.48 -73.13
C THR A 564 9.47 0.72 -73.91
N THR A 565 10.42 1.70 -74.14
CA THR A 565 10.51 2.77 -75.15
C THR A 565 10.10 4.17 -74.58
N GLU A 566 10.87 5.20 -74.67
CA GLU A 566 12.02 5.76 -75.41
C GLU A 566 12.80 6.68 -74.47
#